data_3f1ca3d30d0f2c9d3fb16b7f770fcf77
#
_entry.id   3f1ca3d30d0f2c9d3fb16b7f770fcf77
#
_cell.length_a   1.000
_cell.length_b   1.000
_cell.length_c   1.000
_cell.angle_alpha   90.00
_cell.angle_beta   90.00
_cell.angle_gamma   90.00
#
_symmetry.space_group_name_H-M   'P 1'
#
loop_
_entity.id
_entity.type
_entity.pdbx_description
1 polymer ?
#
loop_
_entity_poly.entity_id
_entity_poly.type
_entity_poly.pdbx_seq_one_letter_code
_entity_poly.pdbx_strand_id
1 'polypeptide(L)'
;MQLPKELKVAIDNNAFCAISTHTLNGEVQTHLMWIDNKDNQLIINTEKDRKKAQNIRSNNNISLVIFHPEAMYSSWEVRGEVVEIIEDISANDHIDEVSIRYTGKPYRRELNEPWSEDIKSREMWIIRVSKLISMVRPQAKSESE
;
A
#
# COMPACT_ATOMS: atom_id res chain seq x y z
N MET A 1 -2.38 9.75 -13.87
CA MET A 1 -2.88 8.55 -14.59
C MET A 1 -4.13 8.05 -13.92
N GLN A 2 -5.09 7.64 -14.69
CA GLN A 2 -6.31 7.08 -14.13
C GLN A 2 -6.13 5.60 -13.84
N LEU A 3 -6.46 5.17 -12.63
CA LEU A 3 -6.29 3.77 -12.25
C LEU A 3 -7.41 2.92 -12.85
N PRO A 4 -7.10 1.72 -13.36
CA PRO A 4 -8.13 0.83 -13.90
C PRO A 4 -9.15 0.45 -12.82
N LYS A 5 -10.39 0.24 -13.24
CA LYS A 5 -11.45 -0.15 -12.32
C LYS A 5 -11.12 -1.48 -11.63
N GLU A 6 -10.56 -2.42 -12.37
CA GLU A 6 -10.22 -3.73 -11.81
C GLU A 6 -9.20 -3.62 -10.68
N LEU A 7 -8.25 -2.70 -10.81
CA LEU A 7 -7.27 -2.48 -9.76
C LEU A 7 -7.94 -1.91 -8.52
N LYS A 8 -8.82 -0.91 -8.70
CA LYS A 8 -9.53 -0.32 -7.56
C LYS A 8 -10.39 -1.37 -6.84
N VAL A 9 -11.06 -2.22 -7.60
CA VAL A 9 -11.88 -3.30 -7.03
C VAL A 9 -10.98 -4.27 -6.26
N ALA A 10 -9.84 -4.63 -6.81
CA ALA A 10 -8.92 -5.55 -6.12
C ALA A 10 -8.47 -4.95 -4.79
N ILE A 11 -8.11 -3.67 -4.76
CA ILE A 11 -7.69 -3.01 -3.53
C ILE A 11 -8.84 -2.99 -2.52
N ASP A 12 -10.04 -2.63 -2.96
CA ASP A 12 -11.19 -2.56 -2.08
C ASP A 12 -11.59 -3.93 -1.53
N ASN A 13 -11.18 -5.00 -2.21
CA ASN A 13 -11.40 -6.37 -1.76
C ASN A 13 -10.15 -6.94 -1.09
N ASN A 14 -9.32 -6.07 -0.52
CA ASN A 14 -8.21 -6.47 0.34
C ASN A 14 -7.05 -7.15 -0.37
N ALA A 15 -6.74 -6.70 -1.58
CA ALA A 15 -5.47 -7.07 -2.19
C ALA A 15 -4.33 -6.58 -1.32
N PHE A 16 -3.20 -7.25 -1.39
CA PHE A 16 -2.00 -6.87 -0.68
C PHE A 16 -1.02 -6.25 -1.66
N CYS A 17 0.02 -5.63 -1.14
CA CYS A 17 1.09 -5.18 -2.00
C CYS A 17 2.45 -5.55 -1.42
N ALA A 18 3.42 -5.70 -2.31
CA ALA A 18 4.82 -5.76 -1.96
C ALA A 18 5.44 -4.48 -2.49
N ILE A 19 5.90 -3.62 -1.60
CA ILE A 19 6.46 -2.33 -1.99
C ILE A 19 7.96 -2.31 -1.81
N SER A 20 8.67 -1.76 -2.80
CA SER A 20 10.11 -1.64 -2.80
C SER A 20 10.52 -0.18 -2.73
N THR A 21 11.44 0.10 -1.81
CA THR A 21 12.01 1.44 -1.63
C THR A 21 13.53 1.33 -1.76
N HIS A 22 14.19 2.47 -1.98
CA HIS A 22 15.64 2.51 -2.15
C HIS A 22 16.31 2.95 -0.85
N THR A 23 17.29 2.17 -0.40
CA THR A 23 18.05 2.55 0.77
C THR A 23 19.10 3.62 0.41
N LEU A 24 19.68 4.22 1.44
CA LEU A 24 20.66 5.29 1.23
C LEU A 24 21.90 4.81 0.46
N ASN A 25 22.25 3.55 0.60
CA ASN A 25 23.42 3.02 -0.12
C ASN A 25 23.06 2.32 -1.42
N GLY A 26 21.86 2.56 -1.95
CA GLY A 26 21.50 2.08 -3.28
C GLY A 26 20.92 0.68 -3.35
N GLU A 27 20.70 0.04 -2.21
CA GLU A 27 20.05 -1.25 -2.20
C GLU A 27 18.53 -1.08 -2.28
N VAL A 28 17.82 -2.17 -2.47
CA VAL A 28 16.37 -2.17 -2.53
C VAL A 28 15.83 -2.95 -1.32
N GLN A 29 14.85 -2.37 -0.63
CA GLN A 29 14.20 -3.00 0.50
C GLN A 29 12.74 -3.23 0.13
N THR A 30 12.22 -4.44 0.38
CA THR A 30 10.87 -4.82 -0.03
C THR A 30 10.07 -5.31 1.17
N HIS A 31 8.84 -4.82 1.30
CA HIS A 31 7.94 -5.21 2.39
C HIS A 31 6.55 -5.49 1.87
N LEU A 32 5.84 -6.41 2.54
CA LEU A 32 4.42 -6.63 2.32
C LEU A 32 3.64 -5.59 3.12
N MET A 33 2.63 -5.00 2.51
CA MET A 33 1.86 -3.93 3.11
C MET A 33 0.40 -4.04 2.75
N TRP A 34 -0.46 -3.45 3.58
CA TRP A 34 -1.83 -3.11 3.18
C TRP A 34 -1.77 -1.92 2.23
N ILE A 35 -2.78 -1.78 1.40
CA ILE A 35 -2.80 -0.70 0.41
C ILE A 35 -4.21 -0.12 0.29
N ASP A 36 -4.27 1.15 0.00
CA ASP A 36 -5.52 1.86 -0.22
C ASP A 36 -5.39 2.71 -1.49
N ASN A 37 -6.50 3.28 -1.93
CA ASN A 37 -6.51 4.16 -3.08
C ASN A 37 -7.55 5.25 -2.88
N LYS A 38 -7.31 6.41 -3.49
CA LYS A 38 -8.25 7.51 -3.50
C LYS A 38 -7.88 8.45 -4.63
N ASP A 39 -8.88 8.86 -5.42
CA ASP A 39 -8.69 9.88 -6.46
C ASP A 39 -7.53 9.55 -7.40
N ASN A 40 -7.45 8.31 -7.84
CA ASN A 40 -6.44 7.82 -8.77
C ASN A 40 -5.02 7.86 -8.22
N GLN A 41 -4.89 7.89 -6.89
CA GLN A 41 -3.60 7.77 -6.23
C GLN A 41 -3.65 6.54 -5.32
N LEU A 42 -2.48 5.97 -5.08
CA LEU A 42 -2.36 4.87 -4.13
C LEU A 42 -1.92 5.46 -2.80
N ILE A 43 -2.33 4.81 -1.71
CA ILE A 43 -2.02 5.28 -0.36
C ILE A 43 -1.43 4.13 0.43
N ILE A 44 -0.28 4.37 1.05
CA ILE A 44 0.35 3.44 1.99
C ILE A 44 0.42 4.14 3.35
N ASN A 45 0.07 3.41 4.40
CA ASN A 45 0.17 3.94 5.76
C ASN A 45 1.23 3.15 6.50
N THR A 46 2.13 3.84 7.19
CA THR A 46 3.23 3.18 7.90
C THR A 46 3.65 4.00 9.10
N GLU A 47 4.51 3.41 9.93
CA GLU A 47 5.11 4.12 11.06
C GLU A 47 6.25 5.00 10.58
N LYS A 48 6.35 6.19 11.15
CA LYS A 48 7.36 7.17 10.73
C LYS A 48 8.78 6.69 10.95
N ASP A 49 9.02 5.91 11.99
CA ASP A 49 10.36 5.51 12.35
C ASP A 49 10.87 4.28 11.61
N ARG A 50 10.06 3.73 10.73
CA ARG A 50 10.50 2.57 9.97
C ARG A 50 11.55 2.96 8.95
N LYS A 51 12.43 2.01 8.62
CA LYS A 51 13.49 2.24 7.65
C LYS A 51 12.95 2.70 6.30
N LYS A 52 11.84 2.11 5.86
CA LYS A 52 11.26 2.49 4.57
C LYS A 52 10.76 3.94 4.57
N ALA A 53 10.35 4.46 5.72
CA ALA A 53 9.95 5.86 5.81
C ALA A 53 11.15 6.79 5.61
N GLN A 54 12.32 6.39 6.10
CA GLN A 54 13.55 7.14 5.87
C GLN A 54 13.97 7.04 4.40
N ASN A 55 13.81 5.86 3.82
CA ASN A 55 14.17 5.65 2.42
C ASN A 55 13.39 6.58 1.49
N ILE A 56 12.09 6.73 1.75
CA ILE A 56 11.22 7.56 0.93
C ILE A 56 11.65 9.04 0.98
N ARG A 57 12.10 9.50 2.13
CA ARG A 57 12.55 10.88 2.25
C ARG A 57 13.83 11.15 1.50
N SER A 58 14.64 10.11 1.32
CA SER A 58 15.89 10.21 0.57
C SER A 58 15.65 9.99 -0.92
N ASN A 59 14.78 9.08 -1.29
CA ASN A 59 14.45 8.77 -2.68
C ASN A 59 12.98 8.37 -2.72
N ASN A 60 12.15 9.23 -3.29
CA ASN A 60 10.70 9.02 -3.27
C ASN A 60 10.18 8.12 -4.39
N ASN A 61 11.05 7.55 -5.21
CA ASN A 61 10.65 6.60 -6.22
C ASN A 61 10.35 5.26 -5.58
N ILE A 62 9.24 4.65 -5.97
CA ILE A 62 8.84 3.36 -5.45
C ILE A 62 8.39 2.44 -6.59
N SER A 63 8.43 1.17 -6.30
CA SER A 63 7.87 0.14 -7.16
C SER A 63 7.06 -0.79 -6.28
N LEU A 64 5.94 -1.28 -6.78
CA LEU A 64 5.17 -2.25 -6.01
C LEU A 64 4.39 -3.19 -6.93
N VAL A 65 4.04 -4.32 -6.36
CA VAL A 65 3.14 -5.28 -6.98
C VAL A 65 1.89 -5.36 -6.11
N ILE A 66 0.72 -5.25 -6.74
CA ILE A 66 -0.56 -5.40 -6.04
C ILE A 66 -1.14 -6.72 -6.49
N PHE A 67 -1.55 -7.55 -5.52
CA PHE A 67 -1.96 -8.92 -5.82
C PHE A 67 -2.90 -9.46 -4.75
N HIS A 68 -3.63 -10.51 -5.11
CA HIS A 68 -4.40 -11.31 -4.17
C HIS A 68 -3.67 -12.63 -3.99
N PRO A 69 -3.48 -13.11 -2.76
CA PRO A 69 -2.79 -14.40 -2.55
C PRO A 69 -3.46 -15.57 -3.26
N GLU A 70 -4.78 -15.50 -3.42
CA GLU A 70 -5.53 -16.57 -4.06
C GLU A 70 -5.53 -16.48 -5.57
N ALA A 71 -5.02 -15.39 -6.14
CA ALA A 71 -5.02 -15.16 -7.58
C ALA A 71 -3.80 -14.37 -7.97
N MET A 72 -2.62 -14.91 -7.68
CA MET A 72 -1.36 -14.16 -7.83
C MET A 72 -1.08 -13.73 -9.27
N TYR A 73 -1.60 -14.47 -10.24
CA TYR A 73 -1.38 -14.10 -11.63
C TYR A 73 -2.31 -13.00 -12.11
N SER A 74 -3.26 -12.57 -11.27
CA SER A 74 -4.06 -11.38 -11.51
C SER A 74 -3.47 -10.26 -10.68
N SER A 75 -2.39 -9.68 -11.17
CA SER A 75 -1.61 -8.71 -10.41
C SER A 75 -1.25 -7.51 -11.28
N TRP A 76 -0.78 -6.47 -10.60
CA TRP A 76 -0.38 -5.22 -11.27
C TRP A 76 0.97 -4.80 -10.76
N GLU A 77 1.88 -4.54 -11.67
CA GLU A 77 3.14 -3.90 -11.32
C GLU A 77 2.96 -2.39 -11.45
N VAL A 78 3.39 -1.66 -10.43
CA VAL A 78 3.22 -0.21 -10.38
C VAL A 78 4.57 0.43 -10.12
N ARG A 79 4.86 1.49 -10.87
CA ARG A 79 5.98 2.39 -10.56
C ARG A 79 5.41 3.76 -10.35
N GLY A 80 5.97 4.45 -9.37
CA GLY A 80 5.47 5.77 -9.04
C GLY A 80 6.40 6.48 -8.08
N GLU A 81 5.88 7.54 -7.50
CA GLU A 81 6.64 8.30 -6.54
C GLU A 81 5.72 8.80 -5.45
N VAL A 82 6.26 8.89 -4.25
CA VAL A 82 5.55 9.49 -3.12
C VAL A 82 5.59 10.99 -3.32
N VAL A 83 4.43 11.59 -3.53
CA VAL A 83 4.33 13.01 -3.81
C VAL A 83 3.93 13.82 -2.59
N GLU A 84 3.44 13.15 -1.54
CA GLU A 84 3.04 13.82 -0.32
C GLU A 84 3.13 12.84 0.84
N ILE A 85 3.58 13.32 2.00
CA ILE A 85 3.60 12.55 3.23
C ILE A 85 2.74 13.30 4.24
N ILE A 86 1.68 12.67 4.74
CA ILE A 86 0.75 13.28 5.67
C ILE A 86 1.01 12.67 7.05
N GLU A 87 1.39 13.52 8.01
CA GLU A 87 1.83 13.07 9.33
C GLU A 87 0.90 13.46 10.47
N ASP A 88 -0.28 13.99 10.17
CA ASP A 88 -1.18 14.45 11.19
C ASP A 88 -2.17 13.35 11.61
N ILE A 89 -3.17 13.73 12.40
CA ILE A 89 -4.14 12.78 12.94
C ILE A 89 -4.89 12.01 11.85
N SER A 90 -4.97 12.56 10.64
CA SER A 90 -5.65 11.86 9.57
C SER A 90 -4.94 10.55 9.19
N ALA A 91 -3.62 10.47 9.40
CA ALA A 91 -2.90 9.22 9.17
C ALA A 91 -3.32 8.15 10.18
N ASN A 92 -3.61 8.56 11.42
CA ASN A 92 -4.08 7.64 12.44
C ASN A 92 -5.50 7.17 12.15
N ASP A 93 -6.36 8.07 11.70
CA ASP A 93 -7.72 7.71 11.31
C ASP A 93 -7.70 6.78 10.10
N HIS A 94 -6.81 7.04 9.17
CA HIS A 94 -6.69 6.23 7.96
C HIS A 94 -6.28 4.79 8.27
N ILE A 95 -5.29 4.59 9.16
CA ILE A 95 -4.88 3.21 9.47
C ILE A 95 -6.00 2.45 10.15
N ASP A 96 -6.86 3.12 10.91
CA ASP A 96 -8.02 2.47 11.50
C ASP A 96 -9.01 2.03 10.43
N GLU A 97 -9.27 2.87 9.43
CA GLU A 97 -10.18 2.53 8.34
C GLU A 97 -9.65 1.36 7.52
N VAL A 98 -8.36 1.39 7.22
CA VAL A 98 -7.73 0.32 6.45
C VAL A 98 -7.77 -0.98 7.25
N SER A 99 -7.47 -0.90 8.55
CA SER A 99 -7.50 -2.08 9.40
C SER A 99 -8.89 -2.70 9.46
N ILE A 100 -9.94 -1.88 9.53
CA ILE A 100 -11.31 -2.38 9.54
C ILE A 100 -11.59 -3.16 8.26
N ARG A 101 -11.12 -2.66 7.11
CA ARG A 101 -11.33 -3.34 5.85
C ARG A 101 -10.60 -4.68 5.79
N TYR A 102 -9.36 -4.75 6.29
CA TYR A 102 -8.57 -5.98 6.25
C TYR A 102 -8.88 -6.95 7.39
N THR A 103 -9.22 -6.46 8.56
CA THR A 103 -9.34 -7.31 9.76
C THR A 103 -10.69 -7.25 10.45
N GLY A 104 -11.55 -6.30 10.10
CA GLY A 104 -12.83 -6.10 10.74
C GLY A 104 -12.77 -5.26 12.01
N LYS A 105 -11.57 -4.82 12.42
CA LYS A 105 -11.40 -4.04 13.65
C LYS A 105 -10.45 -2.88 13.40
N PRO A 106 -10.63 -1.75 14.11
CA PRO A 106 -9.70 -0.63 13.97
C PRO A 106 -8.31 -1.01 14.48
N TYR A 107 -7.30 -0.36 13.94
CA TYR A 107 -5.92 -0.59 14.35
C TYR A 107 -5.71 -0.21 15.82
N ARG A 108 -6.33 0.89 16.25
CA ARG A 108 -6.21 1.39 17.62
C ARG A 108 -7.07 0.60 18.61
N ARG A 109 -7.53 -0.59 18.23
CA ARG A 109 -8.33 -1.42 19.12
C ARG A 109 -7.59 -1.81 20.41
N GLU A 110 -6.26 -1.70 20.38
CA GLU A 110 -5.42 -2.09 21.51
C GLU A 110 -4.84 -0.87 22.22
N LEU A 111 -5.66 0.16 22.40
CA LEU A 111 -5.16 1.41 22.95
C LEU A 111 -4.62 1.28 24.38
N ASN A 112 -4.97 0.22 25.10
CA ASN A 112 -4.47 0.03 26.44
C ASN A 112 -3.14 -0.70 26.51
N GLU A 113 -2.61 -1.12 25.35
CA GLU A 113 -1.32 -1.78 25.30
C GLU A 113 -0.21 -0.75 25.31
N PRO A 114 0.96 -1.08 25.90
CA PRO A 114 2.05 -0.10 25.96
C PRO A 114 2.48 0.41 24.61
N TRP A 115 2.43 -0.43 23.57
CA TRP A 115 2.85 -0.04 22.24
C TRP A 115 1.87 0.90 21.54
N SER A 116 0.70 1.10 22.11
CA SER A 116 -0.32 1.93 21.47
C SER A 116 0.13 3.37 21.27
N GLU A 117 1.14 3.81 22.00
CA GLU A 117 1.66 5.17 21.81
C GLU A 117 2.34 5.33 20.45
N ASP A 118 2.79 4.25 19.86
CA ASP A 118 3.41 4.30 18.54
C ASP A 118 2.44 4.72 17.46
N ILE A 119 1.15 4.65 17.75
CA ILE A 119 0.13 5.10 16.80
C ILE A 119 0.36 6.55 16.41
N LYS A 120 0.91 7.35 17.31
CA LYS A 120 1.14 8.77 17.07
C LYS A 120 2.18 9.03 16.00
N SER A 121 2.95 8.01 15.63
CA SER A 121 4.00 8.16 14.64
C SER A 121 3.62 7.59 13.27
N ARG A 122 2.33 7.54 12.97
CA ARG A 122 1.87 7.09 11.65
C ARG A 122 2.03 8.18 10.61
N GLU A 123 2.21 7.74 9.37
CA GLU A 123 2.20 8.64 8.22
C GLU A 123 1.54 7.95 7.04
N MET A 124 0.92 8.76 6.18
CA MET A 124 0.37 8.27 4.93
C MET A 124 1.24 8.75 3.78
N TRP A 125 1.56 7.85 2.86
CA TRP A 125 2.25 8.20 1.63
C TRP A 125 1.22 8.28 0.52
N ILE A 126 1.13 9.41 -0.13
CA ILE A 126 0.29 9.60 -1.31
C ILE A 126 1.19 9.34 -2.52
N ILE A 127 0.82 8.34 -3.31
CA ILE A 127 1.66 7.84 -4.39
C ILE A 127 1.01 8.18 -5.72
N ARG A 128 1.74 8.89 -6.56
CA ARG A 128 1.34 9.13 -7.93
C ARG A 128 1.91 8.01 -8.79
N VAL A 129 1.02 7.33 -9.53
CA VAL A 129 1.42 6.24 -10.41
C VAL A 129 1.92 6.81 -11.72
N SER A 130 3.13 6.44 -12.12
CA SER A 130 3.71 6.87 -13.37
C SER A 130 3.68 5.76 -14.42
N LYS A 131 3.65 4.49 -14.01
CA LYS A 131 3.59 3.38 -14.92
C LYS A 131 2.82 2.23 -14.28
N LEU A 132 1.94 1.61 -15.05
CA LEU A 132 1.13 0.50 -14.59
C LEU A 132 1.18 -0.61 -15.62
N ILE A 133 1.54 -1.81 -15.19
CA ILE A 133 1.56 -2.98 -16.04
C ILE A 133 0.61 -4.01 -15.45
N SER A 134 -0.46 -4.31 -16.17
CA SER A 134 -1.43 -5.31 -15.74
C SER A 134 -0.92 -6.69 -16.15
N MET A 135 -0.92 -7.60 -15.18
CA MET A 135 -0.55 -8.98 -15.43
C MET A 135 -1.75 -9.89 -15.22
N VAL A 136 -2.94 -9.34 -15.40
CA VAL A 136 -4.17 -10.10 -15.24
C VAL A 136 -4.27 -11.09 -16.41
N ARG A 137 -4.23 -12.37 -16.09
CA ARG A 137 -4.33 -13.41 -17.09
C ARG A 137 -5.76 -13.89 -17.23
N PRO A 138 -6.16 -14.24 -18.44
CA PRO A 138 -7.45 -14.89 -18.59
C PRO A 138 -7.46 -16.18 -17.80
N GLN A 139 -8.61 -16.50 -17.23
CA GLN A 139 -8.77 -17.77 -16.58
C GLN A 139 -8.64 -18.86 -17.61
N ALA A 140 -8.14 -19.96 -17.14
CA ALA A 140 -8.09 -21.09 -18.03
C ALA A 140 -9.50 -21.33 -18.48
N LYS A 141 -9.69 -21.44 -19.59
CA LYS A 141 -10.92 -21.54 -19.97
C LYS A 141 -11.55 -22.62 -19.78
N SER A 142 -10.86 -23.09 -19.56
CA SER A 142 -11.33 -24.10 -19.15
C SER A 142 -12.36 -24.01 -18.43
N GLU A 143 -12.15 -23.32 -17.70
CA GLU A 143 -13.08 -23.28 -16.89
C GLU A 143 -14.24 -23.00 -17.54
N SER A 144 -14.19 -22.66 -18.46
CA SER A 144 -15.30 -22.33 -18.88
C SER A 144 -15.79 -23.11 -19.83
N GLU A 145 -15.48 -23.57 -19.83
CA GLU A 145 -16.04 -23.96 -20.63
C GLU A 145 -16.41 -24.70 -20.88
#